data_9927079abcbd17dd8ccc51cefae4ed6a
#
_entry.id   9927079abcbd17dd8ccc51cefae4ed6a
#
_cell.length_a   1.000
_cell.length_b   1.000
_cell.length_c   1.000
_cell.angle_alpha   90.00
_cell.angle_beta   90.00
_cell.angle_gamma   90.00
#
_symmetry.space_group_name_H-M   'P 1'
#
loop_
_entity.id
_entity.type
_entity.pdbx_description
1 polymer ?
#
loop_
_entity_poly.entity_id
_entity_poly.type
_entity_poly.pdbx_seq_one_letter_code
_entity_poly.pdbx_strand_id
1 'polypeptide(L)'
;MNLKFDEKGLIPAIVQDHYTKEVLTLAYMNAETLALTIAEGRTVFWSRSRQEIWRKGETSGNVQRVVSITADCDADALVVEVVKSGPACHTGAESCFFNEVYVSPELKQFSWQGLYELIKGRKDSPKEGSYTTYLFEKGKEKILKKVGEECTEVIIAGEKRGXGRNCLRDQRSCLPCSGADGQRRHHGGGCDPXTGKTSRHXPQGQTGKDAVX
;
A
#
# COMPACT_ATOMS: atom_id res chain seq x y z
N MET A 1 -16.21 13.69 15.39
CA MET A 1 -16.94 12.61 14.67
C MET A 1 -17.60 11.71 15.70
N ASN A 2 -18.87 11.39 15.50
CA ASN A 2 -19.59 10.49 16.41
C ASN A 2 -19.60 9.08 15.79
N LEU A 3 -18.92 8.16 16.46
CA LEU A 3 -18.89 6.76 16.04
C LEU A 3 -20.24 6.09 16.32
N LYS A 4 -20.64 5.21 15.43
CA LYS A 4 -21.88 4.42 15.55
C LYS A 4 -21.53 3.01 15.99
N PHE A 5 -21.96 2.67 17.18
CA PHE A 5 -21.84 1.31 17.70
C PHE A 5 -23.15 0.55 17.40
N ASP A 6 -23.05 -0.76 17.25
CA ASP A 6 -24.22 -1.61 17.04
C ASP A 6 -25.12 -1.67 18.29
N GLU A 7 -26.20 -2.43 18.20
CA GLU A 7 -27.17 -2.59 19.32
C GLU A 7 -26.55 -3.18 20.59
N LYS A 8 -25.39 -3.79 20.46
CA LYS A 8 -24.63 -4.36 21.60
C LYS A 8 -23.50 -3.43 22.09
N GLY A 9 -23.46 -2.21 21.54
CA GLY A 9 -22.41 -1.24 21.87
C GLY A 9 -21.05 -1.59 21.28
N LEU A 10 -21.00 -2.34 20.15
CA LEU A 10 -19.77 -2.78 19.52
C LEU A 10 -19.56 -2.14 18.16
N ILE A 11 -18.30 -1.92 17.79
CA ILE A 11 -17.89 -1.47 16.47
C ILE A 11 -16.85 -2.44 15.92
N PRO A 12 -16.94 -2.90 14.67
CA PRO A 12 -15.93 -3.75 14.08
C PRO A 12 -14.63 -2.96 13.84
N ALA A 13 -13.50 -3.57 14.13
CA ALA A 13 -12.16 -3.00 13.99
C ALA A 13 -11.32 -3.93 13.11
N ILE A 14 -11.05 -3.48 11.88
CA ILE A 14 -10.19 -4.16 10.92
C ILE A 14 -8.75 -3.76 11.28
N VAL A 15 -7.96 -4.71 11.77
CA VAL A 15 -6.56 -4.45 12.12
C VAL A 15 -5.67 -4.70 10.91
N GLN A 16 -4.87 -3.71 10.54
CA GLN A 16 -4.03 -3.73 9.35
C GLN A 16 -2.58 -3.41 9.70
N ASP A 17 -1.64 -4.17 9.14
CA ASP A 17 -0.22 -3.88 9.30
C ASP A 17 0.14 -2.56 8.62
N HIS A 18 0.81 -1.68 9.36
CA HIS A 18 1.17 -0.33 8.87
C HIS A 18 2.08 -0.37 7.64
N TYR A 19 3.02 -1.31 7.59
CA TYR A 19 4.02 -1.36 6.51
C TYR A 19 3.55 -2.16 5.30
N THR A 20 2.99 -3.35 5.53
CA THR A 20 2.60 -4.27 4.44
C THR A 20 1.19 -4.00 3.92
N LYS A 21 0.36 -3.32 4.72
CA LYS A 21 -1.07 -3.11 4.48
C LYS A 21 -1.88 -4.42 4.46
N GLU A 22 -1.28 -5.50 4.93
CA GLU A 22 -1.98 -6.77 5.11
C GLU A 22 -3.02 -6.66 6.22
N VAL A 23 -4.21 -7.17 5.97
CA VAL A 23 -5.26 -7.26 7.01
C VAL A 23 -4.88 -8.41 7.95
N LEU A 24 -4.71 -8.09 9.22
CA LEU A 24 -4.22 -9.02 10.24
C LEU A 24 -5.35 -9.78 10.93
N THR A 25 -6.41 -9.08 11.29
CA THR A 25 -7.57 -9.66 11.98
C THR A 25 -8.76 -8.71 11.93
N LEU A 26 -9.95 -9.24 12.13
CA LEU A 26 -11.15 -8.48 12.46
C LEU A 26 -11.47 -8.76 13.93
N ALA A 27 -11.57 -7.70 14.72
CA ALA A 27 -11.94 -7.76 16.13
C ALA A 27 -13.07 -6.76 16.40
N TYR A 28 -13.52 -6.68 17.64
CA TYR A 28 -14.59 -5.76 18.03
C TYR A 28 -14.12 -4.89 19.19
N MET A 29 -14.56 -3.64 19.16
CA MET A 29 -14.32 -2.69 20.24
C MET A 29 -15.65 -2.14 20.75
N ASN A 30 -15.72 -1.83 22.03
CA ASN A 30 -16.77 -0.97 22.60
C ASN A 30 -16.13 0.39 22.90
N ALA A 31 -16.91 1.35 23.40
CA ALA A 31 -16.41 2.70 23.70
C ALA A 31 -15.24 2.67 24.70
N GLU A 32 -15.29 1.77 25.68
CA GLU A 32 -14.24 1.61 26.69
C GLU A 32 -12.94 1.06 26.09
N THR A 33 -13.01 -0.04 25.32
CA THR A 33 -11.81 -0.65 24.72
C THR A 33 -11.18 0.25 23.68
N LEU A 34 -11.97 1.05 22.96
CA LEU A 34 -11.45 2.06 22.06
C LEU A 34 -10.69 3.14 22.82
N ALA A 35 -11.27 3.66 23.91
CA ALA A 35 -10.60 4.64 24.76
C ALA A 35 -9.28 4.08 25.34
N LEU A 36 -9.30 2.81 25.79
CA LEU A 36 -8.09 2.12 26.28
C LEU A 36 -7.05 1.95 25.18
N THR A 37 -7.48 1.60 23.97
CA THR A 37 -6.58 1.46 22.80
C THR A 37 -5.83 2.77 22.54
N ILE A 38 -6.55 3.89 22.58
CA ILE A 38 -5.96 5.22 22.38
C ILE A 38 -5.00 5.58 23.53
N ALA A 39 -5.43 5.34 24.76
CA ALA A 39 -4.66 5.69 25.97
C ALA A 39 -3.38 4.83 26.10
N GLU A 40 -3.47 3.53 25.82
CA GLU A 40 -2.35 2.60 25.96
C GLU A 40 -1.44 2.56 24.70
N GLY A 41 -1.90 3.09 23.56
CA GLY A 41 -1.17 3.05 22.28
C GLY A 41 -1.01 1.64 21.73
N ARG A 42 -1.83 0.69 22.18
CA ARG A 42 -1.84 -0.70 21.73
C ARG A 42 -3.26 -1.22 21.63
N THR A 43 -3.49 -2.24 20.81
CA THR A 43 -4.83 -2.76 20.59
C THR A 43 -5.42 -3.43 21.82
N VAL A 44 -6.61 -2.96 22.19
CA VAL A 44 -7.45 -3.51 23.26
C VAL A 44 -8.82 -3.76 22.63
N PHE A 45 -9.32 -4.96 22.74
CA PHE A 45 -10.56 -5.40 22.10
C PHE A 45 -11.60 -5.84 23.13
N TRP A 46 -12.84 -5.93 22.68
CA TRP A 46 -13.92 -6.59 23.40
C TRP A 46 -14.06 -8.02 22.89
N SER A 47 -13.88 -9.00 23.76
CA SER A 47 -14.06 -10.40 23.42
C SER A 47 -15.55 -10.75 23.48
N ARG A 48 -16.19 -10.97 22.32
CA ARG A 48 -17.62 -11.30 22.23
C ARG A 48 -17.96 -12.62 22.89
N SER A 49 -17.05 -13.59 22.82
CA SER A 49 -17.28 -14.92 23.40
C SER A 49 -17.11 -14.96 24.90
N ARG A 50 -16.13 -14.19 25.43
CA ARG A 50 -15.82 -14.16 26.87
C ARG A 50 -16.53 -13.02 27.62
N GLN A 51 -17.06 -12.05 26.85
CA GLN A 51 -17.71 -10.85 27.38
C GLN A 51 -16.78 -10.08 28.32
N GLU A 52 -15.52 -9.87 27.88
CA GLU A 52 -14.49 -9.18 28.67
C GLU A 52 -13.53 -8.41 27.77
N ILE A 53 -12.79 -7.50 28.39
CA ILE A 53 -11.70 -6.75 27.75
C ILE A 53 -10.54 -7.71 27.47
N TRP A 54 -10.00 -7.62 26.25
CA TRP A 54 -8.87 -8.44 25.82
C TRP A 54 -7.77 -7.56 25.23
N ARG A 55 -6.62 -7.55 25.88
CA ARG A 55 -5.42 -6.86 25.39
C ARG A 55 -4.62 -7.79 24.49
N LYS A 56 -4.48 -7.42 23.21
CA LYS A 56 -3.74 -8.24 22.25
C LYS A 56 -2.27 -8.34 22.70
N GLY A 57 -1.78 -9.57 22.79
CA GLY A 57 -0.41 -9.85 23.17
C GLY A 57 -0.16 -9.93 24.68
N GLU A 58 -1.19 -9.81 25.51
CA GLU A 58 -1.06 -9.87 26.98
C GLU A 58 -0.38 -11.16 27.46
N THR A 59 -0.72 -12.29 26.84
CA THR A 59 -0.13 -13.60 27.19
C THR A 59 1.06 -13.96 26.29
N SER A 60 0.93 -13.69 24.98
CA SER A 60 1.91 -14.15 23.99
C SER A 60 3.11 -13.22 23.79
N GLY A 61 3.00 -11.97 24.22
CA GLY A 61 3.98 -10.92 23.91
C GLY A 61 3.81 -10.31 22.51
N ASN A 62 2.94 -10.87 21.67
CA ASN A 62 2.71 -10.39 20.30
C ASN A 62 1.78 -9.16 20.31
N VAL A 63 2.32 -8.05 20.81
CA VAL A 63 1.61 -6.78 20.95
C VAL A 63 1.46 -6.10 19.58
N GLN A 64 0.40 -5.33 19.43
CA GLN A 64 0.15 -4.50 18.24
C GLN A 64 0.10 -3.03 18.67
N ARG A 65 1.15 -2.27 18.34
CA ARG A 65 1.24 -0.82 18.63
C ARG A 65 0.45 -0.06 17.59
N VAL A 66 -0.46 0.78 18.04
CA VAL A 66 -1.35 1.54 17.16
C VAL A 66 -0.60 2.72 16.52
N VAL A 67 -0.73 2.84 15.21
CA VAL A 67 -0.24 3.98 14.43
C VAL A 67 -1.38 4.95 14.16
N SER A 68 -2.53 4.44 13.73
CA SER A 68 -3.70 5.28 13.46
C SER A 68 -4.99 4.47 13.62
N ILE A 69 -6.06 5.18 13.87
CA ILE A 69 -7.43 4.64 13.88
C ILE A 69 -8.26 5.54 12.99
N THR A 70 -8.87 4.98 11.97
CA THR A 70 -9.68 5.71 10.99
C THR A 70 -11.06 5.08 10.90
N ALA A 71 -12.09 5.89 11.02
CA ALA A 71 -13.46 5.42 10.81
C ALA A 71 -13.80 5.48 9.32
N ASP A 72 -14.71 4.65 8.90
CA ASP A 72 -15.22 4.68 7.53
C ASP A 72 -16.19 5.88 7.32
N CYS A 73 -16.80 5.97 6.15
CA CYS A 73 -17.56 7.16 5.73
C CYS A 73 -18.83 7.41 6.55
N ASP A 74 -19.44 6.36 7.10
CA ASP A 74 -20.64 6.49 7.92
C ASP A 74 -20.41 6.17 9.40
N ALA A 75 -19.13 5.98 9.76
CA ALA A 75 -18.61 5.88 11.14
C ALA A 75 -19.10 4.65 11.91
N ASP A 76 -19.33 3.53 11.22
CA ASP A 76 -19.78 2.26 11.83
C ASP A 76 -18.73 1.15 11.76
N ALA A 77 -17.53 1.43 11.22
CA ALA A 77 -16.40 0.50 11.19
C ALA A 77 -15.07 1.26 11.35
N LEU A 78 -14.05 0.57 11.88
CA LEU A 78 -12.73 1.16 12.09
C LEU A 78 -11.66 0.37 11.33
N VAL A 79 -10.70 1.08 10.74
CA VAL A 79 -9.39 0.53 10.37
C VAL A 79 -8.39 0.96 11.45
N VAL A 80 -7.73 -0.01 12.05
CA VAL A 80 -6.69 0.22 13.08
C VAL A 80 -5.36 -0.20 12.47
N GLU A 81 -4.55 0.77 12.08
CA GLU A 81 -3.19 0.49 11.58
C GLU A 81 -2.25 0.25 12.75
N VAL A 82 -1.47 -0.81 12.68
CA VAL A 82 -0.58 -1.22 13.75
C VAL A 82 0.80 -1.63 13.26
N VAL A 83 1.80 -1.48 14.15
CA VAL A 83 3.08 -2.17 14.03
C VAL A 83 3.03 -3.36 14.99
N LYS A 84 3.12 -4.57 14.44
CA LYS A 84 3.04 -5.80 15.25
C LYS A 84 4.43 -6.26 15.72
N SER A 85 4.51 -6.83 16.92
CA SER A 85 5.74 -7.36 17.50
C SER A 85 5.94 -8.86 17.24
N GLY A 86 5.03 -9.48 16.49
CA GLY A 86 5.07 -10.90 16.15
C GLY A 86 3.79 -11.31 15.43
N PRO A 87 3.58 -12.62 15.24
CA PRO A 87 2.40 -13.13 14.54
C PRO A 87 1.08 -12.60 15.10
N ALA A 88 0.17 -12.20 14.23
CA ALA A 88 -1.13 -11.68 14.66
C ALA A 88 -2.07 -12.79 15.13
N CYS A 89 -1.98 -13.97 14.52
CA CYS A 89 -2.86 -15.09 14.84
C CYS A 89 -2.33 -15.91 16.04
N HIS A 90 -3.24 -16.48 16.81
CA HIS A 90 -2.91 -17.39 17.92
C HIS A 90 -2.29 -18.71 17.45
N THR A 91 -2.48 -19.05 16.15
CA THR A 91 -1.88 -20.24 15.55
C THR A 91 -0.40 -20.04 15.18
N GLY A 92 0.11 -18.81 15.30
CA GLY A 92 1.45 -18.44 14.84
C GLY A 92 1.51 -17.89 13.43
N ALA A 93 0.39 -17.80 12.73
CA ALA A 93 0.32 -17.20 11.40
C ALA A 93 0.43 -15.67 11.47
N GLU A 94 1.01 -15.07 10.45
CA GLU A 94 1.20 -13.61 10.36
C GLU A 94 -0.12 -12.85 10.34
N SER A 95 -1.16 -13.43 9.74
CA SER A 95 -2.53 -12.93 9.66
C SER A 95 -3.51 -14.01 10.08
N CYS A 96 -4.71 -13.64 10.48
CA CYS A 96 -5.82 -14.56 10.71
C CYS A 96 -6.51 -14.99 9.40
N PHE A 97 -6.23 -14.29 8.30
CA PHE A 97 -6.87 -14.52 6.99
C PHE A 97 -5.96 -15.37 6.07
N PHE A 98 -5.79 -16.64 6.41
CA PHE A 98 -4.95 -17.57 5.65
C PHE A 98 -5.72 -18.74 5.01
N ASN A 99 -7.04 -18.82 5.21
CA ASN A 99 -7.88 -19.84 4.60
C ASN A 99 -8.59 -19.25 3.37
N GLU A 100 -8.06 -19.52 2.19
CA GLU A 100 -8.63 -19.01 0.95
C GLU A 100 -9.99 -19.68 0.68
N VAL A 101 -11.03 -18.89 0.54
CA VAL A 101 -12.39 -19.34 0.19
C VAL A 101 -12.58 -19.34 -1.33
N TYR A 102 -12.00 -18.36 -2.00
CA TYR A 102 -12.06 -18.24 -3.45
C TYR A 102 -10.88 -17.43 -3.96
N VAL A 103 -10.27 -17.90 -5.04
CA VAL A 103 -9.24 -17.16 -5.78
C VAL A 103 -9.64 -17.18 -7.26
N SER A 104 -9.77 -16.01 -7.86
CA SER A 104 -10.09 -15.91 -9.28
C SER A 104 -8.96 -16.52 -10.13
N PRO A 105 -9.26 -17.46 -11.02
CA PRO A 105 -8.24 -18.02 -11.91
C PRO A 105 -7.72 -17.00 -12.95
N GLU A 106 -8.51 -15.96 -13.21
CA GLU A 106 -8.16 -14.95 -14.22
C GLU A 106 -7.41 -13.76 -13.64
N LEU A 107 -7.61 -13.45 -12.35
CA LEU A 107 -7.06 -12.28 -11.69
C LEU A 107 -5.90 -12.66 -10.76
N LYS A 108 -4.72 -12.73 -11.34
CA LYS A 108 -3.49 -12.98 -10.57
C LYS A 108 -3.04 -11.69 -9.89
N GLN A 109 -3.09 -11.67 -8.58
CA GLN A 109 -2.56 -10.56 -7.81
C GLN A 109 -1.04 -10.53 -7.92
N PHE A 110 -0.48 -9.31 -8.02
CA PHE A 110 0.97 -9.16 -7.99
C PHE A 110 1.50 -9.62 -6.62
N SER A 111 2.51 -10.47 -6.66
CA SER A 111 3.29 -10.82 -5.47
C SER A 111 4.75 -10.98 -5.88
N TRP A 112 5.66 -10.69 -4.97
CA TRP A 112 7.09 -10.88 -5.21
C TRP A 112 7.42 -12.34 -5.51
N GLN A 113 6.76 -13.26 -4.81
CA GLN A 113 6.90 -14.69 -5.07
C GLN A 113 6.41 -15.04 -6.47
N GLY A 114 5.25 -14.54 -6.88
CA GLY A 114 4.73 -14.78 -8.23
C GLY A 114 5.64 -14.22 -9.32
N LEU A 115 6.23 -13.04 -9.08
CA LEU A 115 7.22 -12.47 -10.00
C LEU A 115 8.48 -13.35 -10.08
N TYR A 116 8.98 -13.81 -8.94
CA TYR A 116 10.13 -14.71 -8.89
C TYR A 116 9.86 -15.99 -9.68
N GLU A 117 8.71 -16.65 -9.45
CA GLU A 117 8.35 -17.87 -10.15
C GLU A 117 8.18 -17.66 -11.66
N LEU A 118 7.61 -16.50 -12.06
CA LEU A 118 7.51 -16.12 -13.47
C LEU A 118 8.90 -16.01 -14.11
N ILE A 119 9.82 -15.29 -13.46
CA ILE A 119 11.19 -15.09 -13.95
C ILE A 119 11.91 -16.44 -14.02
N LYS A 120 11.82 -17.23 -12.96
CA LYS A 120 12.40 -18.57 -12.90
C LYS A 120 11.85 -19.45 -14.02
N GLY A 121 10.54 -19.42 -14.23
CA GLY A 121 9.89 -20.16 -15.32
C GLY A 121 10.40 -19.79 -16.70
N ARG A 122 10.76 -18.51 -16.93
CA ARG A 122 11.38 -18.07 -18.20
C ARG A 122 12.79 -18.64 -18.41
N LYS A 123 13.49 -18.94 -17.31
CA LYS A 123 14.79 -19.60 -17.36
C LYS A 123 14.64 -21.11 -17.66
N ASP A 124 13.72 -21.75 -16.94
CA ASP A 124 13.53 -23.22 -17.01
C ASP A 124 12.77 -23.65 -18.29
N SER A 125 11.86 -22.80 -18.76
CA SER A 125 11.04 -23.01 -19.96
C SER A 125 11.00 -21.72 -20.78
N PRO A 126 11.98 -21.54 -21.67
CA PRO A 126 12.08 -20.32 -22.50
C PRO A 126 10.82 -20.08 -23.33
N LYS A 127 10.40 -18.82 -23.37
CA LYS A 127 9.23 -18.40 -24.16
C LYS A 127 9.68 -17.47 -25.28
N GLU A 128 9.33 -17.81 -26.51
CA GLU A 128 9.63 -16.99 -27.68
C GLU A 128 9.05 -15.57 -27.51
N GLY A 129 9.81 -14.55 -27.92
CA GLY A 129 9.44 -13.15 -27.80
C GLY A 129 9.58 -12.56 -26.40
N SER A 130 9.95 -13.36 -25.39
CA SER A 130 10.14 -12.87 -24.04
C SER A 130 11.51 -12.22 -23.87
N TYR A 131 11.54 -10.95 -23.43
CA TYR A 131 12.78 -10.24 -23.12
C TYR A 131 13.55 -10.90 -21.96
N THR A 132 12.84 -11.44 -20.98
CA THR A 132 13.46 -12.17 -19.87
C THR A 132 14.17 -13.44 -20.37
N THR A 133 13.55 -14.18 -21.28
CA THR A 133 14.18 -15.34 -21.96
C THR A 133 15.46 -14.89 -22.68
N TYR A 134 15.39 -13.84 -23.47
CA TYR A 134 16.54 -13.26 -24.16
C TYR A 134 17.69 -12.91 -23.20
N LEU A 135 17.38 -12.31 -22.05
CA LEU A 135 18.40 -11.96 -21.05
C LEU A 135 19.11 -13.23 -20.51
N PHE A 136 18.34 -14.28 -20.24
CA PHE A 136 18.92 -15.56 -19.78
C PHE A 136 19.80 -16.21 -20.86
N GLU A 137 19.36 -16.17 -22.10
CA GLU A 137 20.14 -16.70 -23.25
C GLU A 137 21.45 -15.97 -23.46
N LYS A 138 21.42 -14.62 -23.29
CA LYS A 138 22.62 -13.79 -23.43
C LYS A 138 23.53 -13.84 -22.18
N GLY A 139 23.03 -14.39 -21.10
CA GLY A 139 23.80 -14.71 -19.91
C GLY A 139 24.06 -13.53 -18.95
N LYS A 140 24.85 -13.85 -17.94
CA LYS A 140 25.10 -12.98 -16.78
C LYS A 140 25.57 -11.57 -17.15
N GLU A 141 26.47 -11.46 -18.11
CA GLU A 141 27.04 -10.18 -18.54
C GLU A 141 25.94 -9.23 -19.05
N LYS A 142 25.06 -9.74 -19.88
CA LYS A 142 23.93 -8.94 -20.41
C LYS A 142 22.94 -8.55 -19.31
N ILE A 143 22.69 -9.45 -18.36
CA ILE A 143 21.84 -9.17 -17.19
C ILE A 143 22.45 -8.05 -16.36
N LEU A 144 23.74 -8.15 -16.00
CA LEU A 144 24.42 -7.14 -15.19
C LEU A 144 24.48 -5.78 -15.90
N LYS A 145 24.70 -5.78 -17.21
CA LYS A 145 24.66 -4.55 -18.01
C LYS A 145 23.28 -3.90 -17.90
N LYS A 146 22.19 -4.68 -18.03
CA LYS A 146 20.82 -4.15 -17.92
C LYS A 146 20.53 -3.63 -16.51
N VAL A 147 20.97 -4.31 -15.47
CA VAL A 147 20.86 -3.84 -14.08
C VAL A 147 21.53 -2.46 -13.94
N GLY A 148 22.73 -2.29 -14.48
CA GLY A 148 23.44 -1.01 -14.44
C GLY A 148 22.67 0.11 -15.17
N GLU A 149 22.10 -0.17 -16.34
CA GLU A 149 21.27 0.77 -17.09
C GLU A 149 20.08 1.23 -16.25
N GLU A 150 19.31 0.29 -15.70
CA GLU A 150 18.10 0.58 -14.89
C GLU A 150 18.46 1.37 -13.61
N CYS A 151 19.54 0.98 -12.93
CA CYS A 151 20.02 1.72 -11.77
C CYS A 151 20.39 3.17 -12.12
N THR A 152 21.02 3.38 -13.26
CA THR A 152 21.38 4.72 -13.72
C THR A 152 20.12 5.56 -14.02
N GLU A 153 19.13 4.97 -14.64
CA GLU A 153 17.85 5.64 -14.91
C GLU A 153 17.15 6.07 -13.61
N VAL A 154 17.16 5.22 -12.59
CA VAL A 154 16.60 5.54 -11.26
C VAL A 154 17.34 6.73 -10.64
N ILE A 155 18.69 6.75 -10.70
CA ILE A 155 19.53 7.84 -10.18
C ILE A 155 19.18 9.15 -10.89
N ILE A 156 19.16 9.14 -12.22
CA ILE A 156 18.84 10.32 -13.03
C ILE A 156 17.41 10.84 -12.74
N ALA A 157 16.46 9.94 -12.62
CA ALA A 157 15.08 10.29 -12.31
C ALA A 157 14.96 10.91 -10.90
N GLY A 158 15.69 10.38 -9.95
CA GLY A 158 15.77 10.91 -8.58
C GLY A 158 16.35 12.32 -8.54
N GLU A 159 17.40 12.57 -9.28
CA GLU A 159 18.05 13.89 -9.36
C GLU A 159 17.11 14.94 -9.99
N LYS A 160 16.42 14.60 -11.06
CA LYS A 160 15.51 15.52 -11.77
C LYS A 160 14.30 15.94 -10.93
N ARG A 161 13.90 15.14 -9.96
CA ARG A 161 12.73 15.42 -9.14
C ARG A 161 13.00 16.26 -7.87
N GLY A 162 14.25 16.61 -7.62
CA GLY A 162 14.68 17.46 -6.49
C GLY A 162 14.22 16.98 -5.09
N UNK A 163 14.75 17.04 -4.33
CA UNK A 163 14.71 16.47 -3.08
C UNK A 163 13.55 16.83 -2.24
N GLY A 164 12.62 16.98 -2.61
CA GLY A 164 11.50 17.47 -1.83
C GLY A 164 10.28 16.53 -1.81
N ARG A 165 10.28 15.42 -2.51
CA ARG A 165 9.10 14.53 -2.52
C ARG A 165 9.52 13.05 -2.52
N ASN A 166 8.97 12.31 -1.57
CA ASN A 166 9.24 10.90 -1.30
C ASN A 166 9.36 10.04 -2.56
N CYS A 167 10.58 9.72 -2.93
CA CYS A 167 10.90 8.80 -4.02
C CYS A 167 10.24 7.42 -3.83
N LEU A 168 9.96 7.05 -2.59
CA LEU A 168 9.33 5.76 -2.25
C LEU A 168 7.87 5.66 -2.67
N ARG A 169 7.18 6.79 -2.85
CA ARG A 169 5.76 6.79 -3.24
C ARG A 169 5.56 6.56 -4.74
N ASP A 170 6.57 6.89 -5.53
CA ASP A 170 6.51 6.78 -7.00
C ASP A 170 7.22 5.55 -7.58
N GLN A 171 7.81 4.71 -6.74
CA GLN A 171 8.45 3.47 -7.21
C GLN A 171 7.48 2.50 -7.91
N ARG A 172 6.18 2.65 -7.65
CA ARG A 172 5.16 1.86 -8.38
C ARG A 172 5.03 2.25 -9.86
N SER A 173 5.49 3.46 -10.22
CA SER A 173 5.45 3.94 -11.60
C SER A 173 6.78 3.79 -12.34
N CYS A 174 7.86 3.42 -11.61
CA CYS A 174 9.20 3.33 -12.18
C CYS A 174 9.65 1.90 -12.50
N LEU A 175 8.84 0.89 -12.21
CA LEU A 175 9.11 -0.44 -12.74
C LEU A 175 8.75 -0.41 -14.23
N PRO A 176 9.72 -0.69 -15.10
CA PRO A 176 9.38 -0.75 -16.51
C PRO A 176 8.33 -1.85 -16.71
N CYS A 177 7.18 -1.47 -17.24
CA CYS A 177 6.20 -2.43 -17.73
C CYS A 177 6.78 -3.10 -18.97
N SER A 178 7.83 -3.88 -18.81
CA SER A 178 8.38 -4.66 -19.88
C SER A 178 7.59 -5.95 -20.00
N GLY A 179 6.68 -5.93 -20.93
CA GLY A 179 6.11 -7.15 -21.42
C GLY A 179 4.80 -7.60 -20.81
N ALA A 180 3.77 -6.83 -21.05
CA ALA A 180 2.44 -7.39 -21.14
C ALA A 180 1.82 -6.84 -22.41
N ASP A 181 1.78 -7.63 -23.43
CA ASP A 181 0.95 -7.39 -24.60
C ASP A 181 -0.50 -7.26 -24.12
N GLY A 182 -0.97 -6.06 -24.05
CA GLY A 182 -2.34 -5.78 -23.73
C GLY A 182 -2.63 -4.33 -24.06
N GLN A 183 -3.37 -4.13 -25.13
CA GLN A 183 -3.85 -2.82 -25.55
C GLN A 183 -4.52 -2.09 -24.39
N ARG A 184 -3.79 -1.19 -23.73
CA ARG A 184 -4.43 -0.20 -22.87
C ARG A 184 -4.55 1.10 -23.65
N ARG A 185 -5.77 1.49 -23.89
CA ARG A 185 -6.09 2.80 -24.45
C ARG A 185 -5.60 3.88 -23.50
N HIS A 186 -4.68 4.70 -23.97
CA HIS A 186 -4.24 5.88 -23.25
C HIS A 186 -5.38 6.87 -23.15
N HIS A 187 -5.88 7.10 -21.96
CA HIS A 187 -6.63 8.33 -21.70
C HIS A 187 -5.59 9.40 -21.36
N GLY A 188 -5.62 10.44 -22.20
CA GLY A 188 -4.56 11.43 -22.23
C GLY A 188 -4.42 12.25 -20.96
N GLY A 189 -3.25 12.22 -20.45
CA GLY A 189 -2.66 13.18 -19.56
C GLY A 189 -1.19 13.26 -19.92
N GLY A 190 -0.91 13.87 -21.08
CA GLY A 190 0.45 13.95 -21.59
C GLY A 190 1.34 14.82 -20.71
N CYS A 191 2.34 14.23 -20.11
CA CYS A 191 3.52 14.98 -19.71
C CYS A 191 4.40 15.14 -20.93
N ASP A 192 4.47 16.36 -21.45
CA ASP A 192 5.33 16.71 -22.58
C ASP A 192 6.76 16.94 -22.06
N PRO A 193 7.65 16.10 -22.39
CA PRO A 193 9.02 16.18 -21.84
C PRO A 193 9.90 17.27 -22.41
N UNK A 194 9.32 18.08 -23.18
CA UNK A 194 10.22 18.89 -23.91
C UNK A 194 10.13 20.34 -23.69
N THR A 195 9.25 20.61 -23.17
CA THR A 195 9.30 22.06 -23.01
C THR A 195 8.87 22.47 -21.59
N GLY A 196 9.80 22.73 -20.73
CA GLY A 196 9.55 23.22 -19.37
C GLY A 196 9.02 24.66 -19.28
N LYS A 197 7.95 24.96 -20.00
CA LYS A 197 7.27 26.26 -19.88
C LYS A 197 5.85 26.06 -19.42
N THR A 198 5.65 26.20 -18.14
CA THR A 198 4.32 26.43 -17.58
C THR A 198 3.96 27.90 -17.82
N SER A 199 3.06 28.16 -18.76
CA SER A 199 2.45 29.48 -18.91
C SER A 199 1.52 29.72 -17.70
N ARG A 200 1.94 30.54 -16.79
CA ARG A 200 1.07 31.08 -15.76
C ARG A 200 0.31 32.26 -16.37
N HIS A 201 -0.98 32.03 -16.60
CA HIS A 201 -1.86 33.18 -16.90
C HIS A 201 -2.09 33.96 -15.59
N UNK A 202 -1.73 35.05 -15.43
CA UNK A 202 -1.97 35.80 -14.57
C UNK A 202 -3.06 36.46 -14.88
N PRO A 203 -3.95 36.68 -14.10
CA PRO A 203 -5.08 37.56 -14.34
C PRO A 203 -4.62 39.01 -14.40
N GLN A 204 -4.92 39.66 -15.48
CA GLN A 204 -4.67 41.10 -15.64
C GLN A 204 -5.55 41.88 -14.63
N GLY A 205 -4.89 42.56 -13.74
CA GLY A 205 -5.55 43.48 -12.84
C GLY A 205 -6.12 44.66 -13.61
N GLN A 206 -7.42 44.88 -13.47
CA GLN A 206 -8.06 46.12 -13.91
C GLN A 206 -7.58 47.25 -13.03
N THR A 207 -6.89 48.20 -13.63
CA THR A 207 -6.62 49.52 -13.01
C THR A 207 -7.88 50.36 -13.06
N GLY A 208 -8.58 50.45 -11.98
CA GLY A 208 -9.63 51.48 -11.80
C GLY A 208 -8.99 52.75 -11.31
N LYS A 209 -8.93 53.77 -12.18
CA LYS A 209 -8.82 55.17 -11.77
C LYS A 209 -10.19 55.60 -11.27
N ASP A 210 -10.24 56.19 -10.13
CA ASP A 210 -11.13 57.35 -9.97
C ASP A 210 -10.76 58.18 -8.74
N ALA A 211 -10.78 59.46 -8.99
CA ALA A 211 -10.34 60.61 -8.27
C ALA A 211 -11.43 61.14 -7.33
N VAL A 212 -10.98 61.90 -6.38
CA VAL A 212 -11.42 63.22 -5.88
C VAL A 212 -12.44 63.25 -4.76
N UNK A 213 -12.09 64.13 -4.08
CA UNK A 213 -12.56 65.00 -3.38
C UNK A 213 -12.21 65.09 -2.15
#